data_e5a36114006fff28face125976a2c8f2
#
_entry.id   e5a36114006fff28face125976a2c8f2
#
_cell.length_a   1.000
_cell.length_b   1.000
_cell.length_c   1.000
_cell.angle_alpha   90.00
_cell.angle_beta   90.00
_cell.angle_gamma   90.00
#
_symmetry.space_group_name_H-M   'P 1'
#
loop_
_entity.id
_entity.type
_entity.pdbx_description
1 polymer ?
#
loop_
_entity_poly.entity_id
_entity_poly.type
_entity_poly.pdbx_seq_one_letter_code
_entity_poly.pdbx_strand_id
1 'polypeptide(L)'
;INVVEVVKVIERVAESQRLRQALSLISETATRITGPVHGTHGENAENTLRSRVYRSFSDIGILGETGAKTIFQMIEHIAPLLADGTTECQLSDMYQQISEKTSTDTKTIEQRVRRTITKALQNMANLGAEDYDNEKFQTYSTALFDFKEVRQEMNYIQGKSPYHGKISVR
;
A
#
# COMPACT_ATOMS: atom_id res chain seq x y z
N ILE A 1 5.57 0.96 -10.52
CA ILE A 1 4.90 0.11 -9.53
C ILE A 1 4.17 -0.99 -10.30
N ASN A 2 4.46 -2.22 -9.96
CA ASN A 2 3.71 -3.39 -10.42
C ASN A 2 2.57 -3.64 -9.44
N VAL A 3 1.32 -3.70 -9.92
CA VAL A 3 0.15 -3.90 -9.04
C VAL A 3 0.24 -5.25 -8.32
N VAL A 4 0.81 -6.26 -8.96
CA VAL A 4 1.12 -7.56 -8.34
C VAL A 4 2.07 -7.40 -7.15
N GLU A 5 3.10 -6.57 -7.29
CA GLU A 5 4.02 -6.26 -6.20
C GLU A 5 3.32 -5.52 -5.06
N VAL A 6 2.39 -4.60 -5.36
CA VAL A 6 1.59 -3.91 -4.33
C VAL A 6 0.83 -4.90 -3.47
N VAL A 7 0.17 -5.91 -4.08
CA VAL A 7 -0.54 -6.95 -3.33
C VAL A 7 0.42 -7.73 -2.43
N LYS A 8 1.54 -8.19 -2.97
CA LYS A 8 2.57 -8.93 -2.19
C LYS A 8 3.13 -8.09 -1.04
N VAL A 9 3.34 -6.80 -1.27
CA VAL A 9 3.81 -5.87 -0.22
C VAL A 9 2.77 -5.70 0.87
N ILE A 10 1.50 -5.50 0.51
CA ILE A 10 0.41 -5.38 1.47
C ILE A 10 0.30 -6.64 2.33
N GLU A 11 0.42 -7.82 1.73
CA GLU A 11 0.41 -9.10 2.46
C GLU A 11 1.62 -9.22 3.40
N ARG A 12 2.81 -8.91 2.93
CA ARG A 12 4.05 -8.95 3.73
C ARG A 12 4.02 -7.97 4.89
N VAL A 13 3.56 -6.73 4.65
CA VAL A 13 3.42 -5.72 5.70
C VAL A 13 2.39 -6.16 6.74
N ALA A 14 1.25 -6.71 6.31
CA ALA A 14 0.24 -7.23 7.22
C ALA A 14 0.76 -8.40 8.07
N GLU A 15 1.55 -9.30 7.49
CA GLU A 15 2.17 -10.41 8.20
C GLU A 15 3.21 -9.92 9.22
N SER A 16 4.05 -8.98 8.83
CA SER A 16 5.03 -8.33 9.70
C SER A 16 4.38 -7.63 10.89
N GLN A 17 3.27 -6.93 10.66
CA GLN A 17 2.50 -6.27 11.72
C GLN A 17 1.84 -7.29 12.68
N ARG A 18 1.33 -8.42 12.17
CA ARG A 18 0.81 -9.52 13.01
C ARG A 18 1.88 -10.10 13.91
N LEU A 19 3.08 -10.35 13.38
CA LEU A 19 4.20 -10.86 14.17
C LEU A 19 4.60 -9.88 15.27
N ARG A 20 4.63 -8.57 14.98
CA ARG A 20 4.92 -7.54 15.98
C ARG A 20 3.84 -7.46 17.06
N GLN A 21 2.55 -7.53 16.68
CA GLN A 21 1.44 -7.56 17.65
C GLN A 21 1.46 -8.82 18.51
N ALA A 22 1.74 -9.99 17.92
CA ALA A 22 1.89 -11.23 18.66
C ALA A 22 3.06 -11.16 19.66
N LEU A 23 4.20 -10.59 19.27
CA LEU A 23 5.34 -10.37 20.16
C LEU A 23 5.03 -9.36 21.27
N SER A 24 4.28 -8.30 20.98
CA SER A 24 3.82 -7.32 21.98
C SER A 24 2.88 -7.97 22.99
N LEU A 25 1.92 -8.79 22.54
CA LEU A 25 1.00 -9.53 23.42
C LEU A 25 1.74 -10.56 24.28
N ILE A 26 2.75 -11.24 23.75
CA ILE A 26 3.60 -12.16 24.51
C ILE A 26 4.40 -11.38 25.57
N SER A 27 4.91 -10.21 25.24
CA SER A 27 5.61 -9.34 26.18
C SER A 27 4.70 -8.81 27.28
N GLU A 28 3.45 -8.44 26.94
CA GLU A 28 2.45 -8.00 27.94
C GLU A 28 1.94 -9.16 28.82
N THR A 29 1.75 -10.36 28.25
CA THR A 29 1.33 -11.54 29.00
C THR A 29 2.44 -12.07 29.92
N ALA A 30 3.69 -11.92 29.55
CA ALA A 30 4.82 -12.23 30.42
C ALA A 30 4.86 -11.31 31.67
N THR A 31 4.26 -10.13 31.59
CA THR A 31 4.17 -9.16 32.72
C THR A 31 2.89 -9.32 33.55
N ARG A 32 1.90 -10.09 33.07
CA ARG A 32 0.60 -10.31 33.76
C ARG A 32 0.27 -11.80 33.86
N ILE A 33 0.98 -12.50 34.73
CA ILE A 33 0.52 -13.80 35.20
C ILE A 33 -0.42 -13.52 36.39
N THR A 34 -1.70 -13.25 36.12
CA THR A 34 -2.89 -13.55 36.95
C THR A 34 -4.12 -12.85 36.40
N GLY A 35 -5.03 -13.60 35.75
CA GLY A 35 -6.38 -13.16 35.45
C GLY A 35 -7.03 -13.86 34.24
N PRO A 36 -8.33 -14.22 34.32
CA PRO A 36 -8.96 -15.11 33.35
C PRO A 36 -9.23 -14.44 32.00
N VAL A 37 -8.95 -15.20 30.94
CA VAL A 37 -9.19 -14.86 29.53
C VAL A 37 -10.71 -14.87 29.26
N HIS A 38 -11.24 -13.73 28.80
CA HIS A 38 -12.53 -13.71 28.12
C HIS A 38 -12.45 -12.74 26.92
N GLY A 39 -12.77 -13.23 25.72
CA GLY A 39 -13.21 -12.39 24.62
C GLY A 39 -12.55 -12.55 23.26
N THR A 40 -12.73 -13.68 22.61
CA THR A 40 -12.45 -13.89 21.18
C THR A 40 -13.64 -13.39 20.34
N HIS A 41 -13.68 -12.13 19.92
CA HIS A 41 -14.62 -11.67 18.87
C HIS A 41 -14.11 -10.47 18.04
N GLY A 42 -12.87 -9.99 18.19
CA GLY A 42 -12.33 -8.87 17.42
C GLY A 42 -11.43 -9.24 16.22
N GLU A 43 -10.90 -10.46 16.20
CA GLU A 43 -9.81 -10.81 15.27
C GLU A 43 -10.23 -11.01 13.81
N ASN A 44 -11.49 -11.35 13.54
CA ASN A 44 -11.94 -11.64 12.17
C ASN A 44 -12.22 -10.39 11.30
N ALA A 45 -12.58 -9.26 11.90
CA ALA A 45 -12.94 -8.06 11.14
C ALA A 45 -11.69 -7.25 10.67
N GLU A 46 -10.62 -7.22 11.47
CA GLU A 46 -9.39 -6.49 11.10
C GLU A 46 -8.54 -7.22 10.05
N ASN A 47 -8.85 -8.47 9.78
CA ASN A 47 -7.99 -9.35 9.00
C ASN A 47 -8.44 -9.57 7.56
N THR A 48 -9.44 -8.87 7.08
CA THR A 48 -9.88 -8.96 5.69
C THR A 48 -8.90 -8.25 4.75
N LEU A 49 -8.76 -8.71 3.50
CA LEU A 49 -7.97 -8.03 2.47
C LEU A 49 -8.32 -6.54 2.41
N ARG A 50 -9.61 -6.22 2.50
CA ARG A 50 -10.10 -4.85 2.49
C ARG A 50 -9.49 -4.01 3.61
N SER A 51 -9.55 -4.47 4.86
CA SER A 51 -9.01 -3.76 6.03
C SER A 51 -7.50 -3.53 5.90
N ARG A 52 -6.76 -4.54 5.41
CA ARG A 52 -5.31 -4.44 5.17
C ARG A 52 -4.97 -3.39 4.11
N VAL A 53 -5.69 -3.39 2.98
CA VAL A 53 -5.48 -2.43 1.91
C VAL A 53 -5.80 -1.01 2.37
N TYR A 54 -6.93 -0.81 3.05
CA TYR A 54 -7.31 0.52 3.57
C TYR A 54 -6.31 1.05 4.59
N ARG A 55 -5.76 0.19 5.45
CA ARG A 55 -4.69 0.58 6.38
C ARG A 55 -3.44 1.04 5.61
N SER A 56 -2.97 0.27 4.63
CA SER A 56 -1.84 0.66 3.80
C SER A 56 -2.10 1.97 3.05
N PHE A 57 -3.31 2.17 2.50
CA PHE A 57 -3.67 3.42 1.83
C PHE A 57 -3.68 4.63 2.79
N SER A 58 -4.11 4.41 4.04
CA SER A 58 -4.02 5.42 5.09
C SER A 58 -2.57 5.75 5.43
N ASP A 59 -1.72 4.73 5.57
CA ASP A 59 -0.31 4.90 5.93
C ASP A 59 0.49 5.65 4.87
N ILE A 60 0.23 5.39 3.58
CA ILE A 60 0.85 6.11 2.47
C ILE A 60 0.09 7.39 2.05
N GLY A 61 -1.01 7.71 2.76
CA GLY A 61 -1.74 8.97 2.62
C GLY A 61 -2.53 9.13 1.33
N ILE A 62 -3.08 8.04 0.76
CA ILE A 62 -3.87 8.08 -0.49
C ILE A 62 -5.33 7.70 -0.32
N LEU A 63 -5.79 7.45 0.90
CA LEU A 63 -7.14 6.93 1.15
C LEU A 63 -8.26 7.83 0.56
N GLY A 64 -8.05 9.14 0.53
CA GLY A 64 -8.98 10.12 -0.03
C GLY A 64 -8.83 10.40 -1.53
N GLU A 65 -7.85 9.80 -2.20
CA GLU A 65 -7.58 10.07 -3.60
C GLU A 65 -8.58 9.37 -4.54
N THR A 66 -8.93 10.03 -5.64
CA THR A 66 -9.92 9.52 -6.61
C THR A 66 -9.52 8.17 -7.24
N GLY A 67 -8.24 7.90 -7.40
CA GLY A 67 -7.73 6.63 -7.93
C GLY A 67 -7.59 5.53 -6.89
N ALA A 68 -7.73 5.81 -5.58
CA ALA A 68 -7.60 4.81 -4.53
C ALA A 68 -8.63 3.70 -4.66
N LYS A 69 -9.89 4.06 -4.97
CA LYS A 69 -10.95 3.08 -5.23
C LYS A 69 -10.61 2.16 -6.42
N THR A 70 -10.07 2.74 -7.48
CA THR A 70 -9.65 1.99 -8.67
C THR A 70 -8.52 1.03 -8.33
N ILE A 71 -7.49 1.49 -7.61
CA ILE A 71 -6.37 0.64 -7.17
C ILE A 71 -6.90 -0.49 -6.28
N PHE A 72 -7.85 -0.20 -5.39
CA PHE A 72 -8.48 -1.23 -4.56
C PHE A 72 -9.20 -2.29 -5.41
N GLN A 73 -9.99 -1.89 -6.41
CA GLN A 73 -10.66 -2.83 -7.32
C GLN A 73 -9.67 -3.69 -8.10
N MET A 74 -8.52 -3.13 -8.51
CA MET A 74 -7.44 -3.89 -9.16
C MET A 74 -6.85 -4.93 -8.20
N ILE A 75 -6.62 -4.56 -6.94
CA ILE A 75 -6.12 -5.47 -5.91
C ILE A 75 -7.10 -6.60 -5.64
N GLU A 76 -8.40 -6.29 -5.50
CA GLU A 76 -9.45 -7.31 -5.31
C GLU A 76 -9.52 -8.30 -6.49
N HIS A 77 -9.23 -7.84 -7.70
CA HIS A 77 -9.21 -8.71 -8.89
C HIS A 77 -7.98 -9.60 -8.94
N ILE A 78 -6.80 -9.06 -8.57
CA ILE A 78 -5.53 -9.79 -8.67
C ILE A 78 -5.32 -10.76 -7.51
N ALA A 79 -5.76 -10.43 -6.30
CA ALA A 79 -5.47 -11.23 -5.12
C ALA A 79 -5.86 -12.71 -5.25
N PRO A 80 -7.06 -13.09 -5.75
CA PRO A 80 -7.39 -14.48 -5.97
C PRO A 80 -6.54 -15.13 -7.07
N LEU A 81 -6.18 -14.41 -8.15
CA LEU A 81 -5.34 -14.94 -9.24
C LEU A 81 -3.93 -15.29 -8.73
N LEU A 82 -3.39 -14.48 -7.84
CA LEU A 82 -2.09 -14.75 -7.20
C LEU A 82 -2.15 -15.96 -6.27
N ALA A 83 -3.26 -16.15 -5.55
CA ALA A 83 -3.47 -17.32 -4.70
C ALA A 83 -3.49 -18.62 -5.51
N ASP A 84 -4.02 -18.57 -6.75
CA ASP A 84 -4.05 -19.70 -7.70
C ASP A 84 -2.74 -19.87 -8.47
N GLY A 85 -1.70 -19.09 -8.17
CA GLY A 85 -0.38 -19.16 -8.82
C GLY A 85 -0.30 -18.47 -10.19
N THR A 86 -1.33 -17.76 -10.61
CA THR A 86 -1.34 -16.98 -11.85
C THR A 86 -0.51 -15.70 -11.66
N THR A 87 0.55 -15.54 -12.44
CA THR A 87 1.45 -14.38 -12.35
C THR A 87 1.28 -13.38 -13.50
N GLU A 88 0.53 -13.75 -14.52
CA GLU A 88 0.32 -12.92 -15.71
C GLU A 88 -1.04 -12.21 -15.63
N CYS A 89 -1.00 -10.92 -15.31
CA CYS A 89 -2.14 -10.02 -15.39
C CYS A 89 -1.71 -8.72 -16.08
N GLN A 90 -2.32 -8.40 -17.22
CA GLN A 90 -2.00 -7.16 -17.92
C GLN A 90 -2.82 -6.00 -17.35
N LEU A 91 -2.14 -4.92 -17.01
CA LEU A 91 -2.78 -3.69 -16.52
C LEU A 91 -3.81 -3.09 -17.48
N SER A 92 -3.53 -3.21 -18.79
CA SER A 92 -4.45 -2.78 -19.86
C SER A 92 -5.82 -3.43 -19.72
N ASP A 93 -5.84 -4.74 -19.50
CA ASP A 93 -7.08 -5.53 -19.40
C ASP A 93 -7.86 -5.13 -18.14
N MET A 94 -7.16 -4.87 -17.05
CA MET A 94 -7.78 -4.39 -15.81
C MET A 94 -8.40 -3.00 -15.99
N TYR A 95 -7.70 -2.08 -16.64
CA TYR A 95 -8.25 -0.76 -16.95
C TYR A 95 -9.48 -0.87 -17.85
N GLN A 96 -9.45 -1.78 -18.84
CA GLN A 96 -10.59 -2.05 -19.72
C GLN A 96 -11.81 -2.54 -18.92
N GLN A 97 -11.63 -3.56 -18.09
CA GLN A 97 -12.71 -4.11 -17.25
C GLN A 97 -13.31 -3.08 -16.29
N ILE A 98 -12.48 -2.24 -15.68
CA ILE A 98 -12.96 -1.18 -14.80
C ILE A 98 -13.71 -0.11 -15.61
N SER A 99 -13.22 0.23 -16.80
CA SER A 99 -13.85 1.16 -17.75
C SER A 99 -15.28 0.71 -18.07
N GLU A 100 -15.47 -0.55 -18.44
CA GLU A 100 -16.76 -1.15 -18.74
C GLU A 100 -17.71 -1.12 -17.54
N LYS A 101 -17.22 -1.45 -16.34
CA LYS A 101 -18.02 -1.44 -15.09
C LYS A 101 -18.43 -0.04 -14.63
N THR A 102 -17.60 0.96 -14.89
CA THR A 102 -17.79 2.33 -14.35
C THR A 102 -18.26 3.32 -15.38
N SER A 103 -18.39 2.92 -16.64
CA SER A 103 -18.68 3.81 -17.79
C SER A 103 -17.74 5.01 -17.84
N THR A 104 -16.48 4.80 -17.43
CA THR A 104 -15.43 5.82 -17.40
C THR A 104 -14.35 5.44 -18.41
N ASP A 105 -13.92 6.41 -19.22
CA ASP A 105 -12.86 6.19 -20.22
C ASP A 105 -11.58 5.62 -19.59
N THR A 106 -10.99 4.62 -20.24
CA THR A 106 -9.78 3.90 -19.80
C THR A 106 -8.61 4.85 -19.52
N LYS A 107 -8.40 5.84 -20.39
CA LYS A 107 -7.34 6.84 -20.23
C LYS A 107 -7.55 7.70 -18.97
N THR A 108 -8.81 8.03 -18.67
CA THR A 108 -9.16 8.75 -17.45
C THR A 108 -8.87 7.93 -16.20
N ILE A 109 -9.17 6.62 -16.24
CA ILE A 109 -8.88 5.68 -15.15
C ILE A 109 -7.36 5.59 -14.94
N GLU A 110 -6.59 5.38 -16.00
CA GLU A 110 -5.13 5.34 -15.93
C GLU A 110 -4.55 6.62 -15.33
N GLN A 111 -5.02 7.78 -15.76
CA GLN A 111 -4.55 9.07 -15.22
C GLN A 111 -4.87 9.23 -13.73
N ARG A 112 -6.06 8.80 -13.27
CA ARG A 112 -6.42 8.83 -11.85
C ARG A 112 -5.49 7.94 -11.03
N VAL A 113 -5.24 6.72 -11.50
CA VAL A 113 -4.30 5.80 -10.85
C VAL A 113 -2.89 6.41 -10.80
N ARG A 114 -2.38 6.93 -11.92
CA ARG A 114 -1.05 7.58 -11.97
C ARG A 114 -0.94 8.73 -10.98
N ARG A 115 -1.93 9.62 -10.91
CA ARG A 115 -1.95 10.76 -9.98
C ARG A 115 -1.92 10.28 -8.53
N THR A 116 -2.72 9.27 -8.20
CA THR A 116 -2.77 8.70 -6.85
C THR A 116 -1.43 8.08 -6.45
N ILE A 117 -0.77 7.35 -7.37
CA ILE A 117 0.56 6.78 -7.12
C ILE A 117 1.62 7.88 -6.98
N THR A 118 1.56 8.94 -7.81
CA THR A 118 2.45 10.10 -7.66
C THR A 118 2.27 10.75 -6.30
N LYS A 119 1.02 10.88 -5.83
CA LYS A 119 0.75 11.42 -4.50
C LYS A 119 1.32 10.55 -3.38
N ALA A 120 1.23 9.22 -3.51
CA ALA A 120 1.87 8.30 -2.58
C ALA A 120 3.39 8.48 -2.53
N LEU A 121 4.05 8.60 -3.70
CA LEU A 121 5.48 8.86 -3.78
C LEU A 121 5.85 10.17 -3.04
N GLN A 122 5.10 11.25 -3.30
CA GLN A 122 5.31 12.54 -2.65
C GLN A 122 5.14 12.48 -1.13
N ASN A 123 4.10 11.78 -0.66
CA ASN A 123 3.85 11.61 0.77
C ASN A 123 5.01 10.84 1.43
N MET A 124 5.47 9.75 0.81
CA MET A 124 6.62 8.98 1.31
C MET A 124 7.90 9.82 1.30
N ALA A 125 8.15 10.56 0.23
CA ALA A 125 9.32 11.43 0.14
C ALA A 125 9.30 12.56 1.18
N ASN A 126 8.13 13.15 1.48
CA ASN A 126 7.97 14.13 2.55
C ASN A 126 8.30 13.51 3.92
N LEU A 127 7.72 12.34 4.25
CA LEU A 127 8.01 11.65 5.50
C LEU A 127 9.50 11.38 5.66
N GLY A 128 10.17 10.86 4.62
CA GLY A 128 11.60 10.58 4.67
C GLY A 128 12.49 11.81 4.67
N ALA A 129 12.00 12.94 4.14
CA ALA A 129 12.72 14.22 4.17
C ALA A 129 12.64 14.90 5.56
N GLU A 130 11.54 14.71 6.29
CA GLU A 130 11.32 15.19 7.65
C GLU A 130 12.00 14.28 8.69
N ASP A 131 11.78 12.98 8.57
CA ASP A 131 12.31 11.96 9.48
C ASP A 131 12.61 10.67 8.69
N TYR A 132 13.90 10.43 8.45
CA TYR A 132 14.36 9.26 7.71
C TYR A 132 14.06 7.94 8.43
N ASP A 133 14.00 7.96 9.77
CA ASP A 133 13.73 6.78 10.59
C ASP A 133 12.23 6.55 10.82
N ASN A 134 11.37 7.35 10.19
CA ASN A 134 9.92 7.18 10.25
C ASN A 134 9.51 5.77 9.83
N GLU A 135 8.75 5.08 10.67
CA GLU A 135 8.37 3.67 10.47
C GLU A 135 7.61 3.43 9.16
N LYS A 136 6.71 4.34 8.78
CA LYS A 136 5.95 4.23 7.54
C LYS A 136 6.86 4.42 6.33
N PHE A 137 7.77 5.41 6.40
CA PHE A 137 8.76 5.63 5.35
C PHE A 137 9.63 4.38 5.16
N GLN A 138 10.19 3.84 6.21
CA GLN A 138 11.02 2.62 6.16
C GLN A 138 10.26 1.41 5.61
N THR A 139 8.98 1.29 5.95
CA THR A 139 8.14 0.16 5.53
C THR A 139 7.76 0.24 4.05
N TYR A 140 7.35 1.41 3.57
CA TYR A 140 6.69 1.53 2.26
C TYR A 140 7.57 2.11 1.15
N SER A 141 8.61 2.91 1.47
CA SER A 141 9.41 3.60 0.45
C SER A 141 10.11 2.67 -0.52
N THR A 142 10.74 1.60 -0.02
CA THR A 142 11.45 0.62 -0.84
C THR A 142 10.55 -0.53 -1.31
N ALA A 143 9.45 -0.77 -0.59
CA ALA A 143 8.53 -1.85 -0.91
C ALA A 143 7.61 -1.50 -2.09
N LEU A 144 7.18 -0.24 -2.19
CA LEU A 144 6.24 0.21 -3.21
C LEU A 144 6.91 0.95 -4.37
N PHE A 145 8.09 1.56 -4.16
CA PHE A 145 8.74 2.42 -5.12
C PHE A 145 10.19 2.01 -5.38
N ASP A 146 10.74 2.42 -6.52
CA ASP A 146 12.17 2.46 -6.70
C ASP A 146 12.74 3.54 -5.77
N PHE A 147 13.62 3.14 -4.86
CA PHE A 147 14.19 4.04 -3.87
C PHE A 147 14.96 5.21 -4.48
N LYS A 148 15.51 5.03 -5.68
CA LYS A 148 16.14 6.10 -6.45
C LYS A 148 15.15 7.23 -6.73
N GLU A 149 13.92 6.88 -7.10
CA GLU A 149 12.87 7.86 -7.41
C GLU A 149 12.34 8.53 -6.13
N VAL A 150 12.25 7.78 -5.02
CA VAL A 150 11.93 8.36 -3.69
C VAL A 150 12.98 9.38 -3.28
N ARG A 151 14.27 9.02 -3.39
CA ARG A 151 15.39 9.93 -3.09
C ARG A 151 15.39 11.16 -4.00
N GLN A 152 15.07 10.98 -5.28
CA GLN A 152 14.96 12.08 -6.23
C GLN A 152 13.85 13.05 -5.82
N GLU A 153 12.68 12.55 -5.42
CA GLU A 153 11.57 13.36 -4.91
C GLU A 153 11.93 14.07 -3.59
N MET A 154 12.62 13.39 -2.66
CA MET A 154 13.15 14.02 -1.44
C MET A 154 14.10 15.17 -1.77
N ASN A 155 15.01 15.00 -2.73
CA ASN A 155 15.92 16.06 -3.17
C ASN A 155 15.17 17.24 -3.79
N TYR A 156 14.10 16.98 -4.54
CA TYR A 156 13.24 18.02 -5.07
C TYR A 156 12.55 18.80 -3.95
N ILE A 157 11.96 18.13 -2.98
CA ILE A 157 11.28 18.75 -1.81
C ILE A 157 12.26 19.62 -1.01
N GLN A 158 13.51 19.16 -0.85
CA GLN A 158 14.57 19.88 -0.14
C GLN A 158 15.23 20.99 -0.98
N GLY A 159 14.76 21.23 -2.21
CA GLY A 159 15.35 22.24 -3.12
C GLY A 159 16.74 21.87 -3.66
N LYS A 160 17.18 20.62 -3.50
CA LYS A 160 18.50 20.12 -3.98
C LYS A 160 18.48 19.69 -5.43
N SER A 161 17.29 19.51 -6.02
CA SER A 161 17.11 19.12 -7.41
C SER A 161 15.92 19.85 -8.02
N PRO A 162 15.99 20.29 -9.29
CA PRO A 162 14.84 20.83 -10.01
C PRO A 162 13.91 19.75 -10.58
N TYR A 163 14.25 18.46 -10.43
CA TYR A 163 13.52 17.35 -11.04
C TYR A 163 12.81 16.52 -9.98
N HIS A 164 11.57 16.19 -10.27
CA HIS A 164 10.77 15.21 -9.50
C HIS A 164 11.24 13.78 -9.68
N GLY A 165 10.94 12.93 -8.72
CA GLY A 165 10.97 11.48 -8.90
C GLY A 165 9.93 11.02 -9.92
N LYS A 166 10.21 9.92 -10.62
CA LYS A 166 9.36 9.38 -11.67
C LYS A 166 8.64 8.12 -11.18
N ILE A 167 7.40 7.95 -11.62
CA ILE A 167 6.67 6.70 -11.42
C ILE A 167 6.57 5.93 -12.74
N SER A 168 6.74 4.62 -12.67
CA SER A 168 6.39 3.69 -13.74
C SER A 168 5.32 2.74 -13.20
N VAL A 169 4.17 2.69 -13.85
CA VAL A 169 3.09 1.75 -13.55
C VAL A 169 3.16 0.64 -14.59
N ARG A 170 3.42 -0.58 -14.15
CA ARG A 170 3.54 -1.77 -15.01
C ARG A 170 2.72 -2.91 -14.44
#